data_5dbbaacb054a4c5bec0295b794789eaa
#
_entry.id   5dbbaacb054a4c5bec0295b794789eaa
#
_cell.length_a   1.000
_cell.length_b   1.000
_cell.length_c   1.000
_cell.angle_alpha   90.00
_cell.angle_beta   90.00
_cell.angle_gamma   90.00
#
_symmetry.space_group_name_H-M   'P 1'
#
loop_
_entity.id
_entity.type
_entity.pdbx_description
1 polymer ?
#
loop_
_entity_poly.entity_id
_entity_poly.type
_entity_poly.pdbx_seq_one_letter_code
_entity_poly.pdbx_strand_id
1 'polypeptide(L)'
;MAQFDLVIKNGMIVDGTRAPRFRSDIGIKNGRIAKIGRIAHSDGAKVIDADGQIVAPGFIDLHTHYDAQIFWDPYLTISGYHGVTSVVLGNCGFGFAPVRPKDAERAMLTMVRTEAIPLRSMQAAMAFNWESYPQFMDALDATPKGVNLLPYVPMNPVMGYVMGIEESKTGRMPTDDEHAKMRQLLHQAMDAGACGWSAQRLIPGGPSAVQRDFDGSPMNTDVMHDETCLEMARVLGERGEGFQELTLASWDPKKDADHFEKIAEISGRPIMYEALVTNDRFPHRHRNTMKWLERCRQKGLPVYGQGTTTDAGLTFTFEDWNLFDDSDAWRDATTGTVAERCEKLGDPRRRAALKAQMPRESLITNYFDEIIITECSKPENKKFEGMTLRLAAKETGKDIVDTMLDLAASENLKTEFFAPAVNSSDLMKELLDYPYITFGVSDGGAHTKFLTAGRYPTEGLIRFVREKNWMTLEDIHWRMSGLPAFCAGFKDRGFLREGAPADIVVYNLDQLKVLPVEIAHDLPGDEWRRVQRAEGYSHILVNGQVTWEGDKFTGATPGKVLRHGVSA
;
A
#
# COMPACT_ATOMS: atom_id res chain seq x y z
N MET A 1 -43.50 10.73 3.01
CA MET A 1 -42.21 10.17 3.42
C MET A 1 -41.20 10.45 2.30
N ALA A 2 -39.97 10.81 2.62
CA ALA A 2 -38.95 11.04 1.61
C ALA A 2 -38.70 9.75 0.78
N GLN A 3 -38.53 9.90 -0.53
CA GLN A 3 -38.26 8.78 -1.44
C GLN A 3 -36.86 8.22 -1.26
N PHE A 4 -35.87 9.09 -0.96
CA PHE A 4 -34.46 8.78 -0.78
C PHE A 4 -33.99 9.10 0.63
N ASP A 5 -33.05 8.32 1.14
CA ASP A 5 -32.40 8.55 2.45
C ASP A 5 -31.50 9.79 2.37
N LEU A 6 -30.81 9.95 1.23
CA LEU A 6 -29.94 11.09 0.93
C LEU A 6 -30.02 11.44 -0.56
N VAL A 7 -30.00 12.72 -0.88
CA VAL A 7 -29.90 13.23 -2.25
C VAL A 7 -28.67 14.15 -2.37
N ILE A 8 -27.85 13.92 -3.38
CA ILE A 8 -26.78 14.83 -3.79
C ILE A 8 -27.29 15.61 -4.99
N LYS A 9 -27.34 16.93 -4.86
CA LYS A 9 -27.94 17.84 -5.84
C LYS A 9 -26.88 18.56 -6.65
N ASN A 10 -27.18 18.89 -7.90
CA ASN A 10 -26.47 19.85 -8.75
C ASN A 10 -25.01 19.46 -9.08
N GLY A 11 -24.58 18.24 -8.77
CA GLY A 11 -23.20 17.82 -8.92
C GLY A 11 -22.74 17.65 -10.37
N MET A 12 -21.45 17.88 -10.62
CA MET A 12 -20.79 17.47 -11.86
C MET A 12 -20.33 16.01 -11.70
N ILE A 13 -21.08 15.09 -12.32
CA ILE A 13 -20.85 13.65 -12.20
C ILE A 13 -19.68 13.22 -13.08
N VAL A 14 -18.66 12.59 -12.48
CA VAL A 14 -17.61 11.82 -13.14
C VAL A 14 -17.84 10.36 -12.74
N ASP A 15 -18.37 9.55 -13.64
CA ASP A 15 -18.94 8.24 -13.28
C ASP A 15 -17.93 7.09 -13.14
N GLY A 16 -16.64 7.33 -13.39
CA GLY A 16 -15.58 6.34 -13.29
C GLY A 16 -15.36 5.50 -14.56
N THR A 17 -16.17 5.67 -15.61
CA THR A 17 -16.10 4.90 -16.87
C THR A 17 -15.19 5.50 -17.94
N ARG A 18 -14.63 6.69 -17.72
CA ARG A 18 -13.96 7.57 -18.70
C ARG A 18 -14.93 8.25 -19.68
N ALA A 19 -16.24 8.09 -19.53
CA ALA A 19 -17.22 8.87 -20.28
C ALA A 19 -17.16 10.35 -19.84
N PRO A 20 -17.48 11.30 -20.74
CA PRO A 20 -17.49 12.71 -20.37
C PRO A 20 -18.45 12.99 -19.20
N ARG A 21 -18.00 13.81 -18.25
CA ARG A 21 -18.79 14.24 -17.09
C ARG A 21 -20.04 14.99 -17.48
N PHE A 22 -21.06 14.90 -16.64
CA PHE A 22 -22.35 15.55 -16.87
C PHE A 22 -22.98 16.06 -15.56
N ARG A 23 -23.85 17.06 -15.63
CA ARG A 23 -24.59 17.56 -14.46
C ARG A 23 -25.78 16.68 -14.16
N SER A 24 -25.93 16.25 -12.91
CA SER A 24 -27.08 15.49 -12.45
C SER A 24 -27.23 15.51 -10.94
N ASP A 25 -28.36 14.97 -10.45
CA ASP A 25 -28.57 14.65 -9.04
C ASP A 25 -28.40 13.14 -8.84
N ILE A 26 -28.03 12.72 -7.62
CA ILE A 26 -27.97 11.31 -7.20
C ILE A 26 -28.89 11.10 -6.01
N GLY A 27 -29.84 10.19 -6.12
CA GLY A 27 -30.71 9.72 -5.03
C GLY A 27 -30.22 8.40 -4.47
N ILE A 28 -29.97 8.37 -3.16
CA ILE A 28 -29.45 7.21 -2.44
C ILE A 28 -30.54 6.62 -1.57
N LYS A 29 -30.73 5.30 -1.65
CA LYS A 29 -31.72 4.54 -0.87
C LYS A 29 -31.08 3.22 -0.40
N ASN A 30 -31.20 2.93 0.88
CA ASN A 30 -30.66 1.69 1.48
C ASN A 30 -29.19 1.44 1.12
N GLY A 31 -28.37 2.50 1.16
CA GLY A 31 -26.94 2.43 0.88
C GLY A 31 -26.56 2.33 -0.60
N ARG A 32 -27.53 2.33 -1.53
CA ARG A 32 -27.28 2.20 -2.97
C ARG A 32 -27.74 3.44 -3.74
N ILE A 33 -27.13 3.69 -4.88
CA ILE A 33 -27.58 4.69 -5.86
C ILE A 33 -28.88 4.18 -6.47
N ALA A 34 -29.99 4.78 -6.10
CA ALA A 34 -31.30 4.38 -6.57
C ALA A 34 -31.73 5.13 -7.84
N LYS A 35 -31.19 6.35 -8.05
CA LYS A 35 -31.49 7.17 -9.22
C LYS A 35 -30.34 8.14 -9.53
N ILE A 36 -30.04 8.28 -10.81
CA ILE A 36 -29.22 9.36 -11.37
C ILE A 36 -30.09 10.15 -12.33
N GLY A 37 -30.37 11.43 -12.06
CA GLY A 37 -31.28 12.25 -12.86
C GLY A 37 -31.85 13.37 -12.03
N ARG A 38 -32.81 14.08 -12.57
CA ARG A 38 -33.53 15.17 -11.87
C ARG A 38 -34.30 14.60 -10.67
N ILE A 39 -34.03 15.13 -9.47
CA ILE A 39 -34.70 14.75 -8.22
C ILE A 39 -35.20 16.02 -7.52
N ALA A 40 -36.44 16.01 -7.02
CA ALA A 40 -36.92 17.15 -6.24
C ALA A 40 -36.23 17.20 -4.86
N HIS A 41 -36.00 18.40 -4.35
CA HIS A 41 -35.36 18.59 -3.02
C HIS A 41 -36.20 17.91 -1.92
N SER A 42 -37.51 17.93 -2.05
CA SER A 42 -38.46 17.31 -1.10
C SER A 42 -38.41 15.79 -1.06
N ASP A 43 -37.77 15.14 -2.07
CA ASP A 43 -37.71 13.68 -2.16
C ASP A 43 -36.57 13.09 -1.30
N GLY A 44 -35.65 13.92 -0.80
CA GLY A 44 -34.55 13.51 0.07
C GLY A 44 -34.85 13.74 1.56
N ALA A 45 -34.55 12.74 2.41
CA ALA A 45 -34.58 12.93 3.87
C ALA A 45 -33.43 13.83 4.31
N LYS A 46 -32.26 13.70 3.64
CA LYS A 46 -31.10 14.59 3.73
C LYS A 46 -30.75 15.07 2.33
N VAL A 47 -30.16 16.26 2.21
CA VAL A 47 -29.74 16.82 0.94
C VAL A 47 -28.36 17.43 1.07
N ILE A 48 -27.47 17.05 0.18
CA ILE A 48 -26.14 17.64 -0.03
C ILE A 48 -26.22 18.47 -1.31
N ASP A 49 -25.94 19.76 -1.24
CA ASP A 49 -25.80 20.58 -2.43
C ASP A 49 -24.34 20.55 -2.92
N ALA A 50 -24.12 19.96 -4.08
CA ALA A 50 -22.84 19.81 -4.73
C ALA A 50 -22.69 20.79 -5.92
N ASP A 51 -23.37 21.94 -5.91
CA ASP A 51 -23.18 22.95 -6.95
C ASP A 51 -21.73 23.43 -7.00
N GLY A 52 -21.14 23.43 -8.20
CA GLY A 52 -19.74 23.74 -8.41
C GLY A 52 -18.75 22.66 -7.93
N GLN A 53 -19.22 21.47 -7.53
CA GLN A 53 -18.38 20.37 -7.05
C GLN A 53 -18.42 19.18 -7.99
N ILE A 54 -17.37 18.37 -7.92
CA ILE A 54 -17.27 17.06 -8.57
C ILE A 54 -17.90 16.02 -7.65
N VAL A 55 -18.72 15.14 -8.24
CA VAL A 55 -19.27 13.94 -7.59
C VAL A 55 -18.75 12.74 -8.35
N ALA A 56 -17.97 11.90 -7.69
CA ALA A 56 -17.29 10.79 -8.33
C ALA A 56 -17.29 9.54 -7.44
N PRO A 57 -17.03 8.33 -8.00
CA PRO A 57 -16.87 7.14 -7.17
C PRO A 57 -15.70 7.31 -6.21
N GLY A 58 -15.85 6.79 -5.01
CA GLY A 58 -14.78 6.72 -4.03
C GLY A 58 -13.58 5.92 -4.55
N PHE A 59 -12.38 6.28 -4.12
CA PHE A 59 -11.16 5.65 -4.60
C PHE A 59 -11.00 4.25 -4.02
N ILE A 60 -10.36 3.37 -4.79
CA ILE A 60 -10.06 1.99 -4.42
C ILE A 60 -8.55 1.81 -4.42
N ASP A 61 -8.00 1.49 -3.26
CA ASP A 61 -6.58 1.28 -3.06
C ASP A 61 -6.28 -0.22 -3.04
N LEU A 62 -5.52 -0.69 -4.04
CA LEU A 62 -5.22 -2.11 -4.21
C LEU A 62 -3.94 -2.54 -3.48
N HIS A 63 -3.23 -1.61 -2.82
CA HIS A 63 -1.99 -1.93 -2.11
C HIS A 63 -1.94 -1.28 -0.75
N THR A 64 -2.29 -2.03 0.30
CA THR A 64 -2.23 -1.58 1.69
C THR A 64 -1.83 -2.68 2.66
N HIS A 65 -1.35 -2.27 3.84
CA HIS A 65 -1.00 -3.11 4.99
C HIS A 65 -1.82 -2.70 6.23
N TYR A 66 -3.09 -2.36 6.03
CA TYR A 66 -4.00 -1.99 7.11
C TYR A 66 -4.46 -3.19 7.97
N ASP A 67 -3.87 -4.37 7.79
CA ASP A 67 -4.21 -5.61 8.50
C ASP A 67 -4.18 -5.49 10.02
N ALA A 68 -3.26 -4.67 10.55
CA ALA A 68 -3.22 -4.35 11.96
C ALA A 68 -4.02 -3.08 12.29
N GLN A 69 -3.84 -2.01 11.51
CA GLN A 69 -4.39 -0.69 11.80
C GLN A 69 -5.91 -0.68 11.88
N ILE A 70 -6.61 -1.53 11.13
CA ILE A 70 -8.08 -1.62 11.18
C ILE A 70 -8.62 -1.89 12.60
N PHE A 71 -7.85 -2.53 13.47
CA PHE A 71 -8.27 -2.85 14.83
C PHE A 71 -8.26 -1.64 15.78
N TRP A 72 -7.70 -0.49 15.36
CA TRP A 72 -7.72 0.75 16.16
C TRP A 72 -8.10 2.01 15.38
N ASP A 73 -8.06 1.98 14.06
CA ASP A 73 -8.40 3.12 13.21
C ASP A 73 -9.45 2.71 12.17
N PRO A 74 -10.75 2.93 12.44
CA PRO A 74 -11.82 2.51 11.54
C PRO A 74 -11.82 3.21 10.20
N TYR A 75 -11.13 4.35 10.06
CA TYR A 75 -11.09 5.13 8.83
C TYR A 75 -9.83 4.90 8.01
N LEU A 76 -8.91 4.07 8.49
CA LEU A 76 -7.66 3.71 7.82
C LEU A 76 -6.90 4.95 7.33
N THR A 77 -6.68 5.87 8.27
CA THR A 77 -5.97 7.09 7.94
C THR A 77 -4.47 6.77 7.74
N ILE A 78 -3.84 7.23 6.68
CA ILE A 78 -4.09 8.44 5.88
C ILE A 78 -5.19 8.26 4.80
N SER A 79 -5.39 7.08 4.23
CA SER A 79 -6.21 6.86 3.03
C SER A 79 -7.62 7.43 3.16
N GLY A 80 -8.25 7.30 4.33
CA GLY A 80 -9.59 7.82 4.57
C GLY A 80 -9.71 9.36 4.48
N TYR A 81 -8.63 10.11 4.73
CA TYR A 81 -8.63 11.58 4.53
C TYR A 81 -8.63 11.98 3.06
N HIS A 82 -8.24 11.10 2.17
CA HIS A 82 -8.03 11.36 0.75
C HIS A 82 -9.07 10.72 -0.17
N GLY A 83 -10.25 10.35 0.36
CA GLY A 83 -11.36 9.86 -0.43
C GLY A 83 -11.32 8.37 -0.79
N VAL A 84 -10.43 7.60 -0.19
CA VAL A 84 -10.42 6.14 -0.34
C VAL A 84 -11.60 5.55 0.42
N THR A 85 -12.40 4.76 -0.28
CA THR A 85 -13.62 4.11 0.27
C THR A 85 -13.51 2.59 0.32
N SER A 86 -12.53 2.02 -0.36
CA SER A 86 -12.25 0.58 -0.34
C SER A 86 -10.76 0.33 -0.42
N VAL A 87 -10.25 -0.62 0.37
CA VAL A 87 -8.85 -1.01 0.40
C VAL A 87 -8.70 -2.52 0.30
N VAL A 88 -7.58 -2.95 -0.28
CA VAL A 88 -7.16 -4.34 -0.27
C VAL A 88 -6.11 -4.53 0.83
N LEU A 89 -6.27 -5.56 1.67
CA LEU A 89 -5.37 -5.91 2.77
C LEU A 89 -4.51 -7.13 2.40
N GLY A 90 -3.43 -7.33 3.13
CA GLY A 90 -2.58 -8.51 3.00
C GLY A 90 -1.69 -8.52 1.77
N ASN A 91 -1.28 -7.36 1.29
CA ASN A 91 -0.35 -7.23 0.16
C ASN A 91 1.07 -7.75 0.52
N CYS A 92 1.92 -7.89 -0.47
CA CYS A 92 3.31 -8.37 -0.36
C CYS A 92 3.46 -9.76 0.29
N GLY A 93 2.35 -10.46 0.50
CA GLY A 93 2.36 -11.75 1.19
C GLY A 93 2.50 -11.64 2.71
N PHE A 94 2.32 -10.45 3.30
CA PHE A 94 2.40 -10.23 4.74
C PHE A 94 1.00 -10.10 5.35
N GLY A 95 0.82 -10.60 6.57
CA GLY A 95 -0.45 -10.55 7.27
C GLY A 95 -0.52 -11.52 8.44
N PHE A 96 -1.73 -11.71 8.99
CA PHE A 96 -1.92 -12.34 10.28
C PHE A 96 -2.78 -13.63 10.25
N ALA A 97 -3.00 -14.22 9.06
CA ALA A 97 -3.77 -15.46 8.94
C ALA A 97 -3.37 -16.31 7.72
N PRO A 98 -3.28 -17.67 7.89
CA PRO A 98 -3.46 -18.41 9.15
C PRO A 98 -2.24 -18.30 10.07
N VAL A 99 -2.45 -18.23 11.39
CA VAL A 99 -1.36 -18.14 12.38
C VAL A 99 -1.75 -18.92 13.63
N ARG A 100 -0.92 -19.86 14.10
CA ARG A 100 -1.19 -20.58 15.35
C ARG A 100 -1.11 -19.62 16.53
N PRO A 101 -1.92 -19.80 17.58
CA PRO A 101 -1.90 -18.93 18.75
C PRO A 101 -0.52 -18.73 19.37
N LYS A 102 0.30 -19.77 19.40
CA LYS A 102 1.69 -19.71 19.90
C LYS A 102 2.64 -18.87 19.05
N ASP A 103 2.28 -18.63 17.79
CA ASP A 103 3.10 -17.90 16.79
C ASP A 103 2.59 -16.46 16.57
N ALA A 104 1.58 -16.01 17.33
CA ALA A 104 0.96 -14.69 17.18
C ALA A 104 1.97 -13.54 17.38
N GLU A 105 2.76 -13.59 18.46
CA GLU A 105 3.80 -12.57 18.70
C GLU A 105 4.86 -12.59 17.61
N ARG A 106 5.21 -13.77 17.13
CA ARG A 106 6.17 -13.93 16.03
C ARG A 106 5.68 -13.29 14.74
N ALA A 107 4.38 -13.41 14.42
CA ALA A 107 3.75 -12.76 13.28
C ALA A 107 3.79 -11.21 13.43
N MET A 108 3.54 -10.69 14.63
CA MET A 108 3.66 -9.25 14.91
C MET A 108 5.10 -8.77 14.72
N LEU A 109 6.10 -9.52 15.23
CA LEU A 109 7.52 -9.16 15.10
C LEU A 109 7.96 -9.11 13.62
N THR A 110 7.44 -9.98 12.77
CA THR A 110 7.66 -9.90 11.31
C THR A 110 7.19 -8.54 10.77
N MET A 111 5.98 -8.11 11.10
CA MET A 111 5.42 -6.83 10.63
C MET A 111 6.17 -5.61 11.19
N VAL A 112 6.81 -5.73 12.36
CA VAL A 112 7.66 -4.64 12.89
C VAL A 112 8.83 -4.36 11.96
N ARG A 113 9.49 -5.39 11.45
CA ARG A 113 10.67 -5.18 10.61
C ARG A 113 10.33 -4.93 9.15
N THR A 114 9.35 -5.62 8.61
CA THR A 114 8.97 -5.46 7.20
C THR A 114 8.18 -4.18 6.95
N GLU A 115 7.17 -3.91 7.80
CA GLU A 115 6.20 -2.85 7.58
C GLU A 115 6.35 -1.68 8.58
N ALA A 116 7.32 -1.78 9.48
CA ALA A 116 7.56 -0.77 10.52
C ALA A 116 6.29 -0.44 11.35
N ILE A 117 5.45 -1.45 11.61
CA ILE A 117 4.27 -1.32 12.46
C ILE A 117 4.70 -1.51 13.91
N PRO A 118 4.45 -0.55 14.83
CA PRO A 118 4.92 -0.67 16.20
C PRO A 118 4.34 -1.89 16.93
N LEU A 119 5.22 -2.74 17.50
CA LEU A 119 4.80 -3.94 18.26
C LEU A 119 3.81 -3.60 19.37
N ARG A 120 4.08 -2.49 20.11
CA ARG A 120 3.21 -2.04 21.21
C ARG A 120 1.80 -1.72 20.74
N SER A 121 1.65 -1.13 19.56
CA SER A 121 0.34 -0.83 18.99
C SER A 121 -0.44 -2.10 18.66
N MET A 122 0.22 -3.07 18.04
CA MET A 122 -0.39 -4.37 17.74
C MET A 122 -0.78 -5.14 19.00
N GLN A 123 0.12 -5.22 19.98
CA GLN A 123 -0.15 -5.89 21.27
C GLN A 123 -1.29 -5.23 22.06
N ALA A 124 -1.41 -3.90 21.99
CA ALA A 124 -2.45 -3.17 22.72
C ALA A 124 -3.84 -3.27 22.06
N ALA A 125 -3.92 -3.40 20.74
CA ALA A 125 -5.18 -3.28 20.01
C ALA A 125 -5.68 -4.57 19.36
N MET A 126 -4.79 -5.52 19.03
CA MET A 126 -5.19 -6.76 18.37
C MET A 126 -5.46 -7.85 19.40
N ALA A 127 -6.71 -8.30 19.49
CA ALA A 127 -7.09 -9.40 20.38
C ALA A 127 -6.47 -10.75 19.96
N PHE A 128 -6.06 -10.89 18.70
CA PHE A 128 -5.49 -12.09 18.07
C PHE A 128 -6.26 -13.38 18.45
N ASN A 129 -7.58 -13.32 18.32
CA ASN A 129 -8.51 -14.39 18.71
C ASN A 129 -8.88 -15.33 17.56
N TRP A 130 -8.01 -15.45 16.58
CA TRP A 130 -8.14 -16.31 15.40
C TRP A 130 -6.90 -17.17 15.20
N GLU A 131 -7.05 -18.28 14.51
CA GLU A 131 -5.99 -19.12 13.98
C GLU A 131 -6.13 -19.28 12.47
N SER A 132 -7.35 -19.59 12.01
CA SER A 132 -7.64 -19.80 10.60
C SER A 132 -8.02 -18.51 9.88
N TYR A 133 -7.90 -18.51 8.55
CA TYR A 133 -8.30 -17.37 7.73
C TYR A 133 -9.80 -17.03 7.85
N PRO A 134 -10.76 -17.99 7.85
CA PRO A 134 -12.17 -17.68 8.13
C PRO A 134 -12.40 -16.96 9.46
N GLN A 135 -11.70 -17.37 10.52
CA GLN A 135 -11.80 -16.68 11.82
C GLN A 135 -11.25 -15.26 11.77
N PHE A 136 -10.18 -15.02 11.01
CA PHE A 136 -9.68 -13.66 10.76
C PHE A 136 -10.72 -12.80 10.03
N MET A 137 -11.40 -13.36 9.01
CA MET A 137 -12.52 -12.69 8.33
C MET A 137 -13.66 -12.34 9.30
N ASP A 138 -13.99 -13.22 10.25
CA ASP A 138 -15.00 -12.97 11.29
C ASP A 138 -14.54 -11.85 12.24
N ALA A 139 -13.25 -11.82 12.60
CA ALA A 139 -12.68 -10.73 13.41
C ALA A 139 -12.73 -9.38 12.67
N LEU A 140 -12.44 -9.37 11.38
CA LEU A 140 -12.59 -8.17 10.54
C LEU A 140 -14.08 -7.74 10.45
N ASP A 141 -15.02 -8.69 10.30
CA ASP A 141 -16.46 -8.36 10.27
C ASP A 141 -16.94 -7.72 11.58
N ALA A 142 -16.45 -8.21 12.72
CA ALA A 142 -16.80 -7.70 14.04
C ALA A 142 -16.20 -6.31 14.34
N THR A 143 -15.13 -5.91 13.62
CA THR A 143 -14.44 -4.63 13.85
C THR A 143 -15.18 -3.49 13.17
N PRO A 144 -15.48 -2.36 13.87
CA PRO A 144 -16.04 -1.16 13.24
C PRO A 144 -15.14 -0.63 12.14
N LYS A 145 -15.72 -0.27 10.99
CA LYS A 145 -14.96 0.21 9.83
C LYS A 145 -15.72 1.27 9.04
N GLY A 146 -15.05 2.36 8.71
CA GLY A 146 -15.56 3.44 7.89
C GLY A 146 -15.19 3.28 6.39
N VAL A 147 -14.34 2.29 6.07
CA VAL A 147 -13.85 1.96 4.72
C VAL A 147 -14.13 0.49 4.45
N ASN A 148 -14.42 0.11 3.20
CA ASN A 148 -14.61 -1.30 2.84
C ASN A 148 -13.26 -2.01 2.74
N LEU A 149 -13.22 -3.28 3.16
CA LEU A 149 -12.02 -4.12 3.18
C LEU A 149 -12.17 -5.29 2.21
N LEU A 150 -11.12 -5.60 1.47
CA LEU A 150 -11.04 -6.79 0.61
C LEU A 150 -9.71 -7.51 0.85
N PRO A 151 -9.65 -8.58 1.67
CA PRO A 151 -8.39 -9.19 2.06
C PRO A 151 -7.87 -10.24 1.07
N TYR A 152 -6.55 -10.20 0.78
CA TYR A 152 -5.78 -11.30 0.20
C TYR A 152 -5.45 -12.38 1.24
N VAL A 153 -5.09 -13.56 0.74
CA VAL A 153 -4.40 -14.60 1.51
C VAL A 153 -2.88 -14.39 1.38
N PRO A 154 -2.21 -13.90 2.42
CA PRO A 154 -0.79 -13.61 2.35
C PRO A 154 0.04 -14.90 2.45
N MET A 155 1.04 -15.07 1.56
CA MET A 155 1.80 -16.32 1.47
C MET A 155 2.78 -16.55 2.61
N ASN A 156 3.28 -15.49 3.27
CA ASN A 156 4.20 -15.64 4.40
C ASN A 156 3.59 -16.48 5.53
N PRO A 157 2.41 -16.13 6.08
CA PRO A 157 1.77 -16.96 7.11
C PRO A 157 1.31 -18.32 6.59
N VAL A 158 0.88 -18.47 5.34
CA VAL A 158 0.49 -19.77 4.76
C VAL A 158 1.67 -20.73 4.75
N MET A 159 2.83 -20.31 4.27
CA MET A 159 4.04 -21.13 4.25
C MET A 159 4.52 -21.48 5.65
N GLY A 160 4.56 -20.49 6.56
CA GLY A 160 4.94 -20.72 7.95
C GLY A 160 3.97 -21.66 8.69
N TYR A 161 2.68 -21.59 8.38
CA TYR A 161 1.68 -22.47 8.97
C TYR A 161 1.79 -23.92 8.49
N VAL A 162 2.10 -24.13 7.21
CA VAL A 162 2.16 -25.48 6.60
C VAL A 162 3.51 -26.15 6.85
N MET A 163 4.59 -25.46 6.53
CA MET A 163 5.96 -26.00 6.59
C MET A 163 6.62 -25.86 7.97
N GLY A 164 6.11 -24.93 8.79
CA GLY A 164 6.83 -24.43 9.97
C GLY A 164 7.64 -23.17 9.60
N ILE A 165 7.75 -22.22 10.54
CA ILE A 165 8.37 -20.91 10.30
C ILE A 165 9.81 -21.08 9.83
N GLU A 166 10.65 -21.81 10.58
CA GLU A 166 12.08 -21.98 10.28
C GLU A 166 12.29 -22.78 8.98
N GLU A 167 11.55 -23.87 8.80
CA GLU A 167 11.65 -24.72 7.61
C GLU A 167 11.26 -23.96 6.32
N SER A 168 10.27 -23.08 6.41
CA SER A 168 9.83 -22.28 5.25
C SER A 168 10.89 -21.27 4.78
N LYS A 169 11.86 -20.91 5.64
CA LYS A 169 12.96 -19.97 5.34
C LYS A 169 14.20 -20.63 4.74
N THR A 170 14.27 -21.96 4.72
CA THR A 170 15.45 -22.70 4.20
C THR A 170 15.57 -22.67 2.67
N GLY A 171 14.51 -22.25 1.97
CA GLY A 171 14.46 -22.29 0.51
C GLY A 171 14.26 -23.71 -0.06
N ARG A 172 13.92 -24.70 0.78
CA ARG A 172 13.56 -26.01 0.27
C ARG A 172 12.22 -26.00 -0.47
N MET A 173 12.11 -26.84 -1.49
CA MET A 173 10.83 -27.07 -2.17
C MET A 173 9.81 -27.67 -1.19
N PRO A 174 8.58 -27.14 -1.11
CA PRO A 174 7.50 -27.83 -0.41
C PRO A 174 7.23 -29.22 -1.01
N THR A 175 6.87 -30.16 -0.18
CA THR A 175 6.41 -31.49 -0.64
C THR A 175 5.04 -31.39 -1.32
N ASP A 176 4.64 -32.44 -2.06
CA ASP A 176 3.31 -32.50 -2.68
C ASP A 176 2.17 -32.36 -1.64
N ASP A 177 2.34 -32.95 -0.44
CA ASP A 177 1.38 -32.84 0.66
C ASP A 177 1.31 -31.42 1.21
N GLU A 178 2.46 -30.72 1.33
CA GLU A 178 2.52 -29.32 1.76
C GLU A 178 1.85 -28.42 0.72
N HIS A 179 2.12 -28.60 -0.57
CA HIS A 179 1.43 -27.88 -1.65
C HIS A 179 -0.08 -28.15 -1.63
N ALA A 180 -0.50 -29.43 -1.46
CA ALA A 180 -1.90 -29.77 -1.34
C ALA A 180 -2.57 -29.06 -0.14
N LYS A 181 -1.86 -28.97 0.99
CA LYS A 181 -2.35 -28.25 2.17
C LYS A 181 -2.45 -26.74 1.95
N MET A 182 -1.46 -26.12 1.29
CA MET A 182 -1.51 -24.70 0.93
C MET A 182 -2.70 -24.40 -0.01
N ARG A 183 -2.93 -25.25 -1.04
CA ARG A 183 -4.11 -25.12 -1.91
C ARG A 183 -5.41 -25.24 -1.12
N GLN A 184 -5.51 -26.21 -0.20
CA GLN A 184 -6.68 -26.35 0.64
C GLN A 184 -6.95 -25.11 1.49
N LEU A 185 -5.92 -24.52 2.08
CA LEU A 185 -6.04 -23.29 2.87
C LEU A 185 -6.50 -22.11 2.01
N LEU A 186 -5.99 -21.99 0.78
CA LEU A 186 -6.42 -20.93 -0.16
C LEU A 186 -7.89 -21.14 -0.57
N HIS A 187 -8.31 -22.39 -0.88
CA HIS A 187 -9.72 -22.67 -1.15
C HIS A 187 -10.63 -22.29 0.03
N GLN A 188 -10.26 -22.67 1.25
CA GLN A 188 -11.03 -22.33 2.46
C GLN A 188 -11.12 -20.82 2.69
N ALA A 189 -10.02 -20.10 2.44
CA ALA A 189 -9.99 -18.66 2.57
C ALA A 189 -10.88 -17.98 1.51
N MET A 190 -10.85 -18.45 0.27
CA MET A 190 -11.71 -17.93 -0.79
C MET A 190 -13.18 -18.27 -0.56
N ASP A 191 -13.51 -19.44 0.02
CA ASP A 191 -14.87 -19.75 0.47
C ASP A 191 -15.36 -18.77 1.55
N ALA A 192 -14.44 -18.29 2.40
CA ALA A 192 -14.73 -17.23 3.37
C ALA A 192 -14.78 -15.84 2.73
N GLY A 193 -14.42 -15.69 1.45
CA GLY A 193 -14.52 -14.44 0.70
C GLY A 193 -13.21 -13.71 0.46
N ALA A 194 -12.04 -14.36 0.66
CA ALA A 194 -10.75 -13.78 0.26
C ALA A 194 -10.74 -13.48 -1.25
N CYS A 195 -9.96 -12.47 -1.65
CA CYS A 195 -9.93 -12.05 -3.05
C CYS A 195 -8.87 -12.77 -3.91
N GLY A 196 -8.06 -13.62 -3.30
CA GLY A 196 -6.97 -14.33 -3.95
C GLY A 196 -5.75 -14.41 -3.03
N TRP A 197 -4.55 -14.38 -3.59
CA TRP A 197 -3.31 -14.47 -2.82
C TRP A 197 -2.31 -13.38 -3.20
N SER A 198 -1.36 -13.12 -2.30
CA SER A 198 -0.30 -12.14 -2.48
C SER A 198 1.06 -12.67 -2.05
N ALA A 199 2.13 -12.19 -2.67
CA ALA A 199 3.50 -12.47 -2.27
C ALA A 199 4.47 -11.37 -2.72
N GLN A 200 5.50 -11.13 -1.91
CA GLN A 200 6.70 -10.43 -2.32
C GLN A 200 7.85 -11.44 -2.42
N ARG A 201 8.60 -11.38 -3.50
CA ARG A 201 9.76 -12.23 -3.77
C ARG A 201 10.94 -11.36 -4.21
N LEU A 202 11.60 -10.75 -3.25
CA LEU A 202 12.86 -10.02 -3.47
C LEU A 202 14.02 -10.98 -3.26
N ILE A 203 14.48 -11.57 -4.35
CA ILE A 203 15.46 -12.68 -4.31
C ILE A 203 16.74 -12.21 -3.60
N PRO A 204 17.21 -12.91 -2.55
CA PRO A 204 18.44 -12.57 -1.85
C PRO A 204 19.63 -12.39 -2.81
N GLY A 205 20.33 -11.25 -2.71
CA GLY A 205 21.37 -10.86 -3.66
C GLY A 205 20.84 -10.32 -4.99
N GLY A 206 19.53 -10.12 -5.12
CA GLY A 206 18.87 -9.52 -6.29
C GLY A 206 19.09 -8.01 -6.40
N PRO A 207 18.42 -7.37 -7.38
CA PRO A 207 18.61 -5.93 -7.66
C PRO A 207 17.84 -5.00 -6.73
N SER A 208 16.92 -5.51 -5.92
CA SER A 208 16.10 -4.74 -4.99
C SER A 208 16.58 -4.91 -3.55
N ALA A 209 16.37 -3.88 -2.73
CA ALA A 209 16.58 -4.00 -1.29
C ALA A 209 15.64 -5.09 -0.75
N VAL A 210 16.22 -6.08 -0.10
CA VAL A 210 15.48 -7.25 0.42
C VAL A 210 15.00 -6.90 1.81
N GLN A 211 13.71 -7.05 2.06
CA GLN A 211 13.18 -6.99 3.40
C GLN A 211 13.58 -8.26 4.16
N ARG A 212 13.90 -8.09 5.44
CA ARG A 212 14.27 -9.19 6.31
C ARG A 212 13.27 -9.35 7.44
N ASP A 213 13.19 -10.55 7.94
CA ASP A 213 12.45 -10.82 9.15
C ASP A 213 13.12 -10.15 10.37
N PHE A 214 12.42 -10.07 11.49
CA PHE A 214 12.88 -9.34 12.68
C PHE A 214 14.25 -9.80 13.20
N ASP A 215 14.59 -11.07 12.97
CA ASP A 215 15.87 -11.69 13.35
C ASP A 215 16.98 -11.54 12.28
N GLY A 216 16.68 -10.84 11.19
CA GLY A 216 17.60 -10.64 10.06
C GLY A 216 17.67 -11.81 9.09
N SER A 217 16.93 -12.89 9.30
CA SER A 217 16.82 -14.00 8.34
C SER A 217 16.00 -13.58 7.10
N PRO A 218 16.09 -14.31 5.97
CA PRO A 218 15.22 -14.08 4.81
C PRO A 218 13.74 -14.21 5.18
N MET A 219 12.90 -13.44 4.51
CA MET A 219 11.46 -13.75 4.47
C MET A 219 11.27 -15.08 3.74
N ASN A 220 10.33 -15.88 4.21
CA ASN A 220 10.08 -17.19 3.56
C ASN A 220 9.57 -17.03 2.12
N THR A 221 8.85 -15.95 1.82
CA THR A 221 8.41 -15.64 0.45
C THR A 221 9.57 -15.26 -0.48
N ASP A 222 10.65 -14.63 0.02
CA ASP A 222 11.83 -14.31 -0.79
C ASP A 222 12.58 -15.56 -1.26
N VAL A 223 12.48 -16.65 -0.51
CA VAL A 223 13.08 -17.95 -0.87
C VAL A 223 12.06 -18.97 -1.41
N MET A 224 10.81 -18.53 -1.63
CA MET A 224 9.73 -19.35 -2.18
C MET A 224 10.03 -19.77 -3.62
N HIS A 225 9.72 -21.01 -3.96
CA HIS A 225 9.90 -21.54 -5.32
C HIS A 225 8.82 -21.03 -6.29
N ASP A 226 9.19 -20.90 -7.58
CA ASP A 226 8.26 -20.53 -8.66
C ASP A 226 7.04 -21.48 -8.70
N GLU A 227 7.26 -22.79 -8.48
CA GLU A 227 6.17 -23.78 -8.50
C GLU A 227 5.12 -23.51 -7.41
N THR A 228 5.51 -23.00 -6.25
CA THR A 228 4.54 -22.64 -5.20
C THR A 228 3.57 -21.55 -5.67
N CYS A 229 4.07 -20.53 -6.39
CA CYS A 229 3.21 -19.52 -7.02
C CYS A 229 2.26 -20.14 -8.06
N LEU A 230 2.76 -21.09 -8.84
CA LEU A 230 1.95 -21.77 -9.87
C LEU A 230 0.86 -22.65 -9.24
N GLU A 231 1.15 -23.30 -8.11
CA GLU A 231 0.15 -24.05 -7.33
C GLU A 231 -0.98 -23.15 -6.82
N MET A 232 -0.65 -21.94 -6.34
CA MET A 232 -1.66 -20.96 -5.92
C MET A 232 -2.45 -20.40 -7.12
N ALA A 233 -1.78 -20.17 -8.24
CA ALA A 233 -2.43 -19.74 -9.47
C ALA A 233 -3.44 -20.78 -10.01
N ARG A 234 -3.15 -22.09 -9.88
CA ARG A 234 -4.08 -23.17 -10.25
C ARG A 234 -5.38 -23.10 -9.47
N VAL A 235 -5.31 -22.80 -8.15
CA VAL A 235 -6.53 -22.65 -7.33
C VAL A 235 -7.44 -21.56 -7.90
N LEU A 236 -6.88 -20.40 -8.26
CA LEU A 236 -7.68 -19.32 -8.84
C LEU A 236 -8.26 -19.72 -10.22
N GLY A 237 -7.48 -20.47 -11.02
CA GLY A 237 -7.93 -20.98 -12.31
C GLY A 237 -9.07 -22.00 -12.17
N GLU A 238 -8.96 -22.94 -11.24
CA GLU A 238 -9.99 -23.93 -10.92
C GLU A 238 -11.30 -23.28 -10.45
N ARG A 239 -11.19 -22.21 -9.67
CA ARG A 239 -12.35 -21.46 -9.15
C ARG A 239 -12.93 -20.49 -10.19
N GLY A 240 -12.16 -20.03 -11.14
CA GLY A 240 -12.57 -19.00 -12.11
C GLY A 240 -12.82 -17.63 -11.47
N GLU A 241 -12.30 -17.37 -10.26
CA GLU A 241 -12.52 -16.16 -9.49
C GLU A 241 -11.24 -15.67 -8.80
N GLY A 242 -11.26 -14.45 -8.26
CA GLY A 242 -10.15 -13.85 -7.55
C GLY A 242 -9.16 -13.11 -8.45
N PHE A 243 -8.17 -12.52 -7.82
CA PHE A 243 -7.01 -11.88 -8.45
C PHE A 243 -5.79 -12.07 -7.55
N GLN A 244 -4.61 -11.76 -8.06
CA GLN A 244 -3.36 -12.03 -7.34
C GLN A 244 -2.43 -10.81 -7.42
N GLU A 245 -1.58 -10.67 -6.43
CA GLU A 245 -0.55 -9.66 -6.37
C GLU A 245 0.81 -10.33 -6.21
N LEU A 246 1.79 -9.88 -6.98
CA LEU A 246 3.15 -10.34 -6.86
C LEU A 246 4.14 -9.21 -7.09
N THR A 247 5.00 -8.98 -6.10
CA THR A 247 6.24 -8.24 -6.26
C THR A 247 7.36 -9.23 -6.53
N LEU A 248 8.02 -9.14 -7.68
CA LEU A 248 9.13 -10.02 -8.04
C LEU A 248 10.28 -9.23 -8.63
N ALA A 249 11.47 -9.40 -8.06
CA ALA A 249 12.69 -8.81 -8.58
C ALA A 249 13.86 -9.79 -8.48
N SER A 250 14.40 -10.19 -9.66
CA SER A 250 15.63 -10.95 -9.79
C SER A 250 16.60 -10.24 -10.75
N TRP A 251 17.80 -10.79 -10.92
CA TRP A 251 18.75 -10.29 -11.92
C TRP A 251 18.38 -10.67 -13.36
N ASP A 252 17.31 -11.45 -13.55
CA ASP A 252 16.81 -11.85 -14.87
C ASP A 252 15.37 -11.34 -15.09
N PRO A 253 15.19 -10.08 -15.51
CA PRO A 253 13.87 -9.50 -15.75
C PRO A 253 13.05 -10.26 -16.80
N LYS A 254 13.73 -11.02 -17.69
CA LYS A 254 13.02 -11.85 -18.67
C LYS A 254 12.39 -13.06 -17.99
N LYS A 255 13.15 -13.74 -17.12
CA LYS A 255 12.63 -14.86 -16.33
C LYS A 255 11.48 -14.41 -15.43
N ASP A 256 11.61 -13.24 -14.82
CA ASP A 256 10.55 -12.65 -14.00
C ASP A 256 9.27 -12.43 -14.83
N ALA A 257 9.39 -11.81 -16.00
CA ALA A 257 8.28 -11.58 -16.91
C ALA A 257 7.64 -12.90 -17.39
N ASP A 258 8.44 -13.90 -17.78
CA ASP A 258 7.97 -15.22 -18.20
C ASP A 258 7.20 -15.92 -17.06
N HIS A 259 7.60 -15.73 -15.81
CA HIS A 259 6.91 -16.26 -14.62
C HIS A 259 5.54 -15.61 -14.42
N PHE A 260 5.44 -14.28 -14.51
CA PHE A 260 4.15 -13.57 -14.46
C PHE A 260 3.21 -14.04 -15.59
N GLU A 261 3.72 -14.15 -16.81
CA GLU A 261 2.92 -14.63 -17.94
C GLU A 261 2.37 -16.04 -17.65
N LYS A 262 3.21 -16.95 -17.12
CA LYS A 262 2.80 -18.31 -16.77
C LYS A 262 1.75 -18.35 -15.66
N ILE A 263 1.87 -17.51 -14.62
CA ILE A 263 0.85 -17.35 -13.57
C ILE A 263 -0.47 -16.90 -14.19
N ALA A 264 -0.43 -15.88 -15.06
CA ALA A 264 -1.62 -15.35 -15.74
C ALA A 264 -2.27 -16.38 -16.67
N GLU A 265 -1.47 -17.16 -17.39
CA GLU A 265 -1.96 -18.26 -18.27
C GLU A 265 -2.66 -19.37 -17.48
N ILE A 266 -2.05 -19.81 -16.36
CA ILE A 266 -2.59 -20.89 -15.53
C ILE A 266 -3.86 -20.45 -14.81
N SER A 267 -3.86 -19.26 -14.24
CA SER A 267 -5.00 -18.78 -13.47
C SER A 267 -6.12 -18.23 -14.34
N GLY A 268 -5.80 -17.65 -15.50
CA GLY A 268 -6.75 -16.87 -16.30
C GLY A 268 -7.31 -15.66 -15.53
N ARG A 269 -6.65 -15.23 -14.41
CA ARG A 269 -7.13 -14.20 -13.49
C ARG A 269 -6.17 -13.03 -13.45
N PRO A 270 -6.69 -11.80 -13.13
CA PRO A 270 -5.83 -10.63 -13.00
C PRO A 270 -4.66 -10.87 -12.05
N ILE A 271 -3.48 -10.45 -12.48
CA ILE A 271 -2.30 -10.38 -11.63
C ILE A 271 -1.78 -8.94 -11.62
N MET A 272 -1.60 -8.41 -10.41
CA MET A 272 -1.03 -7.10 -10.18
C MET A 272 0.49 -7.23 -10.10
N TYR A 273 1.19 -6.55 -11.01
CA TYR A 273 2.65 -6.40 -10.99
C TYR A 273 3.04 -5.19 -10.13
N GLU A 274 3.81 -5.41 -9.12
CA GLU A 274 4.31 -4.37 -8.22
C GLU A 274 5.82 -4.24 -8.18
N ALA A 275 6.31 -3.04 -8.04
CA ALA A 275 5.69 -1.76 -8.29
C ALA A 275 6.30 -1.15 -9.56
N LEU A 276 5.50 -0.43 -10.33
CA LEU A 276 6.02 0.38 -11.43
C LEU A 276 6.51 1.71 -10.88
N VAL A 277 7.83 1.82 -10.75
CA VAL A 277 8.52 3.03 -10.29
C VAL A 277 9.31 3.63 -11.44
N THR A 278 9.16 4.93 -11.66
CA THR A 278 10.06 5.66 -12.56
C THR A 278 11.35 6.04 -11.82
N ASN A 279 12.48 5.99 -12.52
CA ASN A 279 13.77 6.34 -11.95
C ASN A 279 14.61 7.09 -12.99
N ASP A 280 15.05 8.30 -12.65
CA ASP A 280 15.80 9.17 -13.55
C ASP A 280 17.12 8.58 -14.01
N ARG A 281 17.78 7.79 -13.16
CA ARG A 281 19.03 7.11 -13.52
C ARG A 281 18.82 5.89 -14.41
N PHE A 282 17.65 5.26 -14.31
CA PHE A 282 17.34 4.00 -15.00
C PHE A 282 16.01 4.06 -15.77
N PRO A 283 15.78 5.06 -16.63
CA PRO A 283 14.49 5.24 -17.31
C PRO A 283 14.12 4.09 -18.25
N HIS A 284 15.07 3.27 -18.65
CA HIS A 284 14.81 2.08 -19.47
C HIS A 284 14.03 1.00 -18.71
N ARG A 285 14.09 0.97 -17.37
CA ARG A 285 13.41 -0.07 -16.56
C ARG A 285 11.90 0.00 -16.71
N HIS A 286 11.28 1.11 -16.31
CA HIS A 286 9.82 1.26 -16.44
C HIS A 286 9.36 1.18 -17.90
N ARG A 287 10.13 1.71 -18.86
CA ARG A 287 9.81 1.61 -20.29
C ARG A 287 9.79 0.18 -20.78
N ASN A 288 10.72 -0.66 -20.34
CA ASN A 288 10.74 -2.09 -20.68
C ASN A 288 9.56 -2.82 -20.05
N THR A 289 9.24 -2.54 -18.80
CA THR A 289 8.07 -3.10 -18.12
C THR A 289 6.78 -2.69 -18.83
N MET A 290 6.61 -1.44 -19.21
CA MET A 290 5.43 -0.98 -19.97
C MET A 290 5.29 -1.69 -21.32
N LYS A 291 6.40 -1.90 -22.05
CA LYS A 291 6.41 -2.68 -23.29
C LYS A 291 6.03 -4.14 -23.06
N TRP A 292 6.45 -4.71 -21.94
CA TRP A 292 6.07 -6.05 -21.56
C TRP A 292 4.59 -6.15 -21.22
N LEU A 293 4.04 -5.24 -20.40
CA LEU A 293 2.61 -5.17 -20.10
C LEU A 293 1.76 -5.05 -21.37
N GLU A 294 2.21 -4.24 -22.35
CA GLU A 294 1.52 -4.13 -23.64
C GLU A 294 1.55 -5.47 -24.42
N ARG A 295 2.67 -6.21 -24.39
CA ARG A 295 2.72 -7.57 -24.97
C ARG A 295 1.78 -8.54 -24.26
N CYS A 296 1.69 -8.49 -22.93
CA CYS A 296 0.72 -9.29 -22.16
C CYS A 296 -0.71 -8.99 -22.62
N ARG A 297 -1.06 -7.70 -22.74
CA ARG A 297 -2.36 -7.28 -23.25
C ARG A 297 -2.66 -7.83 -24.65
N GLN A 298 -1.68 -7.76 -25.58
CA GLN A 298 -1.81 -8.28 -26.94
C GLN A 298 -1.98 -9.81 -26.98
N LYS A 299 -1.41 -10.52 -26.00
CA LYS A 299 -1.61 -11.97 -25.80
C LYS A 299 -2.92 -12.31 -25.08
N GLY A 300 -3.67 -11.32 -24.60
CA GLY A 300 -4.89 -11.53 -23.80
C GLY A 300 -4.60 -11.97 -22.36
N LEU A 301 -3.38 -11.75 -21.85
CA LEU A 301 -3.01 -12.07 -20.49
C LEU A 301 -3.39 -10.90 -19.56
N PRO A 302 -4.12 -11.16 -18.47
CA PRO A 302 -4.61 -10.13 -17.57
C PRO A 302 -3.54 -9.68 -16.55
N VAL A 303 -2.43 -9.14 -17.04
CA VAL A 303 -1.34 -8.57 -16.21
C VAL A 303 -1.48 -7.06 -16.19
N TYR A 304 -1.56 -6.48 -14.99
CA TYR A 304 -1.73 -5.05 -14.75
C TYR A 304 -0.58 -4.50 -13.90
N GLY A 305 -0.12 -3.29 -14.19
CA GLY A 305 0.90 -2.63 -13.40
C GLY A 305 0.28 -1.75 -12.32
N GLN A 306 0.87 -1.74 -11.13
CA GLN A 306 0.59 -0.74 -10.10
C GLN A 306 1.68 0.33 -10.11
N GLY A 307 1.30 1.57 -10.40
CA GLY A 307 2.22 2.68 -10.52
C GLY A 307 2.37 3.46 -9.23
N THR A 308 3.61 3.65 -8.76
CA THR A 308 3.92 4.60 -7.71
C THR A 308 3.82 6.01 -8.28
N THR A 309 2.75 6.74 -7.91
CA THR A 309 2.39 8.04 -8.51
C THR A 309 2.62 9.23 -7.59
N THR A 310 3.06 9.01 -6.35
CA THR A 310 3.43 10.08 -5.40
C THR A 310 4.87 10.53 -5.61
N ASP A 311 5.16 11.77 -5.23
CA ASP A 311 6.51 12.30 -5.10
C ASP A 311 7.03 12.19 -3.64
N ALA A 312 6.43 11.32 -2.84
CA ALA A 312 6.84 11.10 -1.48
C ALA A 312 8.27 10.56 -1.42
N GLY A 313 9.16 11.34 -0.81
CA GLY A 313 10.42 10.82 -0.31
C GLY A 313 10.19 10.01 0.97
N LEU A 314 11.26 9.40 1.46
CA LEU A 314 11.25 8.59 2.67
C LEU A 314 11.92 9.35 3.81
N THR A 315 11.21 9.55 4.91
CA THR A 315 11.81 10.00 6.16
C THR A 315 12.17 8.77 6.99
N PHE A 316 13.39 8.63 7.49
CA PHE A 316 13.81 7.45 8.22
C PHE A 316 14.76 7.76 9.38
N THR A 317 14.82 6.83 10.32
CA THR A 317 15.83 6.73 11.37
C THR A 317 16.45 5.33 11.31
N PHE A 318 17.53 5.10 12.05
CA PHE A 318 18.06 3.75 12.24
C PHE A 318 17.42 3.01 13.43
N GLU A 319 16.41 3.60 14.06
CA GLU A 319 15.74 3.00 15.22
C GLU A 319 14.73 1.93 14.81
N ASP A 320 13.81 2.24 13.89
CA ASP A 320 12.62 1.42 13.63
C ASP A 320 12.67 0.66 12.30
N TRP A 321 13.44 1.11 11.32
CA TRP A 321 13.45 0.53 9.98
C TRP A 321 14.85 0.40 9.40
N ASN A 322 15.06 -0.60 8.56
CA ASN A 322 16.33 -0.82 7.91
C ASN A 322 16.22 -0.86 6.39
N LEU A 323 16.80 0.14 5.76
CA LEU A 323 16.82 0.35 4.32
C LEU A 323 17.95 -0.40 3.60
N PHE A 324 18.77 -1.12 4.35
CA PHE A 324 20.01 -1.73 3.85
C PHE A 324 20.05 -3.23 4.09
N ASP A 325 18.89 -3.88 4.23
CA ASP A 325 18.77 -5.30 4.56
C ASP A 325 19.30 -6.26 3.47
N ASP A 326 19.51 -5.78 2.25
CA ASP A 326 20.11 -6.52 1.15
C ASP A 326 21.62 -6.80 1.31
N SER A 327 22.26 -6.10 2.26
CA SER A 327 23.70 -6.19 2.52
C SER A 327 23.98 -6.90 3.84
N ASP A 328 24.81 -7.95 3.81
CA ASP A 328 25.16 -8.71 5.02
C ASP A 328 25.81 -7.85 6.11
N ALA A 329 26.69 -6.92 5.72
CA ALA A 329 27.36 -6.03 6.68
C ALA A 329 26.37 -5.06 7.33
N TRP A 330 25.45 -4.47 6.55
CA TRP A 330 24.45 -3.56 7.06
C TRP A 330 23.41 -4.27 7.91
N ARG A 331 22.92 -5.42 7.46
CA ARG A 331 21.98 -6.25 8.22
C ARG A 331 22.53 -6.63 9.59
N ASP A 332 23.81 -7.09 9.65
CA ASP A 332 24.43 -7.39 10.95
C ASP A 332 24.53 -6.13 11.82
N ALA A 333 24.92 -4.99 11.26
CA ALA A 333 25.07 -3.74 12.00
C ALA A 333 23.74 -3.14 12.50
N THR A 334 22.63 -3.43 11.84
CA THR A 334 21.31 -2.85 12.14
C THR A 334 20.35 -3.84 12.84
N THR A 335 20.82 -5.03 13.22
CA THR A 335 20.07 -6.02 13.99
C THR A 335 20.46 -5.95 15.48
N GLY A 336 19.49 -6.21 16.37
CA GLY A 336 19.67 -6.19 17.83
C GLY A 336 19.03 -4.98 18.50
N THR A 337 19.33 -4.80 19.78
CA THR A 337 18.86 -3.66 20.57
C THR A 337 19.42 -2.32 20.07
N VAL A 338 18.81 -1.21 20.45
CA VAL A 338 19.34 0.14 20.12
C VAL A 338 20.80 0.29 20.55
N ALA A 339 21.15 -0.16 21.77
CA ALA A 339 22.52 -0.06 22.29
C ALA A 339 23.51 -0.86 21.44
N GLU A 340 23.18 -2.12 21.10
CA GLU A 340 24.01 -2.97 20.25
C GLU A 340 24.17 -2.39 18.84
N ARG A 341 23.12 -1.84 18.26
CA ARG A 341 23.18 -1.19 16.95
C ARG A 341 24.04 0.08 16.98
N CYS A 342 23.91 0.91 18.02
CA CYS A 342 24.78 2.08 18.20
C CYS A 342 26.26 1.69 18.28
N GLU A 343 26.59 0.62 19.03
CA GLU A 343 27.96 0.11 19.14
C GLU A 343 28.45 -0.37 17.76
N LYS A 344 27.66 -1.18 17.07
CA LYS A 344 28.01 -1.74 15.74
C LYS A 344 28.21 -0.66 14.68
N LEU A 345 27.28 0.31 14.59
CA LEU A 345 27.36 1.42 13.63
C LEU A 345 28.47 2.41 13.98
N GLY A 346 28.79 2.55 15.27
CA GLY A 346 29.88 3.39 15.76
C GLY A 346 31.28 2.77 15.60
N ASP A 347 31.39 1.45 15.37
CA ASP A 347 32.71 0.75 15.31
C ASP A 347 33.44 1.04 13.98
N PRO A 348 34.57 1.75 14.02
CA PRO A 348 35.35 2.07 12.81
C PRO A 348 35.82 0.81 12.02
N ARG A 349 35.98 -0.33 12.68
CA ARG A 349 36.41 -1.58 12.03
C ARG A 349 35.34 -2.13 11.08
N ARG A 350 34.07 -1.87 11.37
CA ARG A 350 32.92 -2.29 10.53
C ARG A 350 32.71 -1.36 9.34
N ARG A 351 33.13 -0.11 9.44
CA ARG A 351 32.85 0.94 8.43
C ARG A 351 33.37 0.63 7.04
N ALA A 352 34.51 0.00 6.94
CA ALA A 352 35.04 -0.41 5.63
C ALA A 352 34.12 -1.40 4.92
N ALA A 353 33.57 -2.38 5.65
CA ALA A 353 32.62 -3.34 5.10
C ALA A 353 31.27 -2.68 4.76
N LEU A 354 30.76 -1.80 5.63
CA LEU A 354 29.53 -1.05 5.38
C LEU A 354 29.62 -0.21 4.09
N LYS A 355 30.74 0.51 3.90
CA LYS A 355 30.98 1.29 2.68
C LYS A 355 31.12 0.42 1.43
N ALA A 356 31.81 -0.71 1.53
CA ALA A 356 32.02 -1.63 0.41
C ALA A 356 30.71 -2.32 -0.03
N GLN A 357 29.81 -2.55 0.90
CA GLN A 357 28.51 -3.21 0.70
C GLN A 357 27.34 -2.23 0.67
N MET A 358 27.60 -0.95 0.39
CA MET A 358 26.54 0.03 0.20
C MET A 358 25.65 -0.39 -0.96
N PRO A 359 24.32 -0.50 -0.78
CA PRO A 359 23.42 -0.84 -1.88
C PRO A 359 23.56 0.16 -3.02
N ARG A 360 23.83 -0.33 -4.22
CA ARG A 360 24.08 0.55 -5.38
C ARG A 360 22.82 1.07 -6.04
N GLU A 361 21.67 0.43 -5.79
CA GLU A 361 20.42 0.65 -6.54
C GLU A 361 19.15 0.53 -5.67
N SER A 362 19.19 0.89 -4.39
CA SER A 362 17.96 0.96 -3.59
C SER A 362 17.20 2.26 -3.88
N LEU A 363 15.91 2.28 -3.58
CA LEU A 363 15.06 3.50 -3.66
C LEU A 363 15.68 4.69 -2.91
N ILE A 364 16.49 4.43 -1.89
CA ILE A 364 17.07 5.42 -0.99
C ILE A 364 18.48 5.81 -1.39
N THR A 365 19.25 4.88 -1.93
CA THR A 365 20.67 5.10 -2.23
C THR A 365 20.93 5.76 -3.57
N ASN A 366 19.91 5.91 -4.42
CA ASN A 366 20.07 6.55 -5.73
C ASN A 366 20.60 7.99 -5.65
N TYR A 367 20.30 8.69 -4.55
CA TYR A 367 20.77 10.04 -4.24
C TYR A 367 21.28 10.10 -2.81
N PHE A 368 22.12 9.16 -2.42
CA PHE A 368 22.59 9.02 -1.04
C PHE A 368 23.23 10.31 -0.50
N ASP A 369 23.97 11.01 -1.31
CA ASP A 369 24.60 12.28 -0.98
C ASP A 369 23.61 13.47 -0.91
N GLU A 370 22.41 13.34 -1.47
CA GLU A 370 21.30 14.31 -1.39
C GLU A 370 20.35 14.05 -0.20
N ILE A 371 20.54 12.97 0.58
CA ILE A 371 19.78 12.73 1.80
C ILE A 371 19.94 13.94 2.73
N ILE A 372 18.83 14.45 3.23
CA ILE A 372 18.78 15.63 4.09
C ILE A 372 18.68 15.16 5.56
N ILE A 373 19.44 15.77 6.44
CA ILE A 373 19.32 15.63 7.89
C ILE A 373 18.16 16.52 8.31
N THR A 374 17.04 15.95 8.74
CA THR A 374 15.82 16.72 9.05
C THR A 374 15.71 17.05 10.52
N GLU A 375 16.14 16.13 11.39
CA GLU A 375 16.07 16.35 12.84
C GLU A 375 17.23 15.68 13.56
N CYS A 376 17.80 16.40 14.53
CA CYS A 376 18.81 15.91 15.45
C CYS A 376 18.31 16.04 16.89
N SER A 377 18.51 15.02 17.70
CA SER A 377 18.07 15.03 19.11
C SER A 377 19.02 15.80 20.04
N LYS A 378 20.33 15.87 19.69
CA LYS A 378 21.35 16.52 20.50
C LYS A 378 21.60 17.97 20.06
N PRO A 379 21.74 18.92 21.02
CA PRO A 379 21.97 20.35 20.71
C PRO A 379 23.19 20.61 19.82
N GLU A 380 24.29 19.86 20.03
CA GLU A 380 25.53 20.01 19.27
C GLU A 380 25.39 19.60 17.80
N ASN A 381 24.41 18.78 17.47
CA ASN A 381 24.15 18.31 16.12
C ASN A 381 23.07 19.13 15.38
N LYS A 382 22.32 19.97 16.08
CA LYS A 382 21.28 20.83 15.48
C LYS A 382 21.77 21.68 14.30
N LYS A 383 23.05 22.03 14.29
CA LYS A 383 23.69 22.76 13.18
C LYS A 383 23.65 22.01 11.84
N PHE A 384 23.43 20.70 11.82
CA PHE A 384 23.37 19.90 10.61
C PHE A 384 21.93 19.81 10.04
N GLU A 385 20.90 20.21 10.81
CA GLU A 385 19.51 20.20 10.34
C GLU A 385 19.35 21.05 9.08
N GLY A 386 18.66 20.49 8.08
CA GLY A 386 18.47 21.10 6.76
C GLY A 386 19.66 20.90 5.80
N MET A 387 20.78 20.33 6.26
CA MET A 387 21.91 20.03 5.37
C MET A 387 21.72 18.70 4.66
N THR A 388 22.21 18.61 3.43
CA THR A 388 22.43 17.30 2.80
C THR A 388 23.60 16.58 3.47
N LEU A 389 23.61 15.25 3.42
CA LEU A 389 24.77 14.46 3.90
C LEU A 389 26.07 14.90 3.25
N ARG A 390 26.04 15.31 1.97
CA ARG A 390 27.18 15.87 1.25
C ARG A 390 27.73 17.13 1.95
N LEU A 391 26.85 18.06 2.31
CA LEU A 391 27.26 19.31 2.99
C LEU A 391 27.77 19.03 4.40
N ALA A 392 27.09 18.19 5.16
CA ALA A 392 27.50 17.80 6.51
C ALA A 392 28.85 17.06 6.50
N ALA A 393 29.08 16.17 5.55
CA ALA A 393 30.36 15.48 5.36
C ALA A 393 31.51 16.47 5.06
N LYS A 394 31.25 17.46 4.20
CA LYS A 394 32.22 18.53 3.90
C LYS A 394 32.56 19.35 5.15
N GLU A 395 31.57 19.70 5.96
CA GLU A 395 31.77 20.46 7.20
C GLU A 395 32.56 19.68 8.26
N THR A 396 32.28 18.38 8.37
CA THR A 396 32.98 17.51 9.32
C THR A 396 34.36 17.05 8.84
N GLY A 397 34.65 17.19 7.55
CA GLY A 397 35.86 16.65 6.93
C GLY A 397 35.89 15.13 6.86
N LYS A 398 34.73 14.47 6.97
CA LYS A 398 34.56 13.01 7.00
C LYS A 398 33.91 12.52 5.70
N ASP A 399 33.98 11.21 5.51
CA ASP A 399 33.21 10.50 4.49
C ASP A 399 31.71 10.62 4.75
N ILE A 400 30.89 10.58 3.69
CA ILE A 400 29.42 10.74 3.79
C ILE A 400 28.78 9.65 4.65
N VAL A 401 29.21 8.39 4.47
CA VAL A 401 28.71 7.26 5.26
C VAL A 401 29.14 7.40 6.72
N ASP A 402 30.40 7.77 6.97
CA ASP A 402 30.88 8.02 8.33
C ASP A 402 30.08 9.13 9.03
N THR A 403 29.77 10.21 8.30
CA THR A 403 28.99 11.34 8.85
C THR A 403 27.59 10.89 9.25
N MET A 404 26.89 10.13 8.39
CA MET A 404 25.57 9.59 8.69
C MET A 404 25.59 8.66 9.91
N LEU A 405 26.56 7.73 9.94
CA LEU A 405 26.66 6.74 11.01
C LEU A 405 27.07 7.36 12.34
N ASP A 406 27.95 8.37 12.33
CA ASP A 406 28.33 9.12 13.53
C ASP A 406 27.14 9.86 14.13
N LEU A 407 26.35 10.53 13.30
CA LEU A 407 25.10 11.17 13.75
C LEU A 407 24.14 10.15 14.33
N ALA A 408 23.81 9.09 13.57
CA ALA A 408 22.88 8.07 14.03
C ALA A 408 23.32 7.42 15.35
N ALA A 409 24.57 6.93 15.43
CA ALA A 409 25.07 6.25 16.63
C ALA A 409 25.18 7.20 17.82
N SER A 410 25.62 8.45 17.63
CA SER A 410 25.74 9.43 18.72
C SER A 410 24.41 9.83 19.33
N GLU A 411 23.31 9.71 18.61
CA GLU A 411 21.95 10.14 19.00
C GLU A 411 21.02 8.97 19.35
N ASN A 412 21.55 7.81 19.67
CA ASN A 412 20.77 6.60 19.94
C ASN A 412 19.82 6.25 18.78
N LEU A 413 20.29 6.39 17.55
CA LEU A 413 19.59 6.12 16.28
C LEU A 413 18.40 7.06 15.98
N LYS A 414 18.23 8.13 16.73
CA LYS A 414 17.09 9.05 16.61
C LYS A 414 17.29 10.17 15.59
N THR A 415 18.50 10.34 15.06
CA THR A 415 18.70 11.30 13.96
C THR A 415 17.77 10.94 12.81
N GLU A 416 16.99 11.90 12.37
CA GLU A 416 16.06 11.73 11.26
C GLU A 416 16.67 12.20 9.94
N PHE A 417 16.49 11.38 8.92
CA PHE A 417 16.98 11.62 7.57
C PHE A 417 15.81 11.59 6.59
N PHE A 418 15.86 12.42 5.56
CA PHE A 418 14.92 12.42 4.47
C PHE A 418 15.63 12.07 3.16
N ALA A 419 15.24 10.96 2.56
CA ALA A 419 15.66 10.55 1.23
C ALA A 419 14.64 11.10 0.20
N PRO A 420 15.06 11.99 -0.72
CA PRO A 420 14.15 12.54 -1.71
C PRO A 420 13.65 11.47 -2.68
N ALA A 421 12.46 11.67 -3.22
CA ALA A 421 11.89 10.79 -4.23
C ALA A 421 12.77 10.72 -5.48
N VAL A 422 12.84 9.53 -6.07
CA VAL A 422 13.67 9.25 -7.27
C VAL A 422 12.92 9.39 -8.59
N ASN A 423 11.65 9.76 -8.56
CA ASN A 423 10.76 9.85 -9.72
C ASN A 423 10.63 11.29 -10.20
N SER A 424 11.28 11.63 -11.30
CA SER A 424 11.02 12.91 -11.95
C SER A 424 9.60 13.00 -12.49
N SER A 425 9.08 14.23 -12.52
CA SER A 425 7.76 14.50 -13.07
C SER A 425 7.64 14.15 -14.56
N ASP A 426 8.71 14.29 -15.34
CA ASP A 426 8.67 14.03 -16.78
C ASP A 426 8.58 12.53 -17.09
N LEU A 427 9.34 11.70 -16.38
CA LEU A 427 9.23 10.24 -16.51
C LEU A 427 7.90 9.72 -15.96
N MET A 428 7.35 10.35 -14.93
CA MET A 428 6.03 10.04 -14.42
C MET A 428 4.96 10.16 -15.50
N LYS A 429 5.07 11.19 -16.37
CA LYS A 429 4.12 11.36 -17.48
C LYS A 429 4.10 10.16 -18.42
N GLU A 430 5.25 9.56 -18.73
CA GLU A 430 5.30 8.36 -19.56
C GLU A 430 4.47 7.21 -18.96
N LEU A 431 4.54 7.05 -17.64
CA LEU A 431 3.76 6.05 -16.91
C LEU A 431 2.26 6.37 -16.97
N LEU A 432 1.90 7.65 -16.82
CA LEU A 432 0.52 8.12 -16.89
C LEU A 432 -0.11 7.98 -18.27
N ASP A 433 0.68 8.03 -19.34
CA ASP A 433 0.17 7.87 -20.71
C ASP A 433 -0.27 6.43 -21.03
N TYR A 434 0.15 5.42 -20.24
CA TYR A 434 -0.26 4.03 -20.45
C TYR A 434 -1.59 3.71 -19.71
N PRO A 435 -2.66 3.29 -20.42
CA PRO A 435 -4.02 3.28 -19.86
C PRO A 435 -4.32 2.13 -18.88
N TYR A 436 -3.46 1.13 -18.75
CA TYR A 436 -3.69 -0.07 -17.93
C TYR A 436 -2.78 -0.14 -16.70
N ILE A 437 -2.34 1.01 -16.20
CA ILE A 437 -1.66 1.14 -14.92
C ILE A 437 -2.65 1.71 -13.92
N THR A 438 -2.86 1.05 -12.78
CA THR A 438 -3.59 1.60 -11.65
C THR A 438 -2.72 2.62 -10.92
N PHE A 439 -3.35 3.59 -10.27
CA PHE A 439 -2.65 4.55 -9.41
C PHE A 439 -2.65 4.04 -7.99
N GLY A 440 -1.62 4.43 -7.28
CA GLY A 440 -1.48 4.18 -5.86
C GLY A 440 -0.80 2.84 -5.57
N VAL A 441 0.34 2.96 -5.02
CA VAL A 441 0.91 2.08 -4.04
C VAL A 441 0.95 2.97 -2.82
N SER A 442 -0.10 2.93 -1.98
CA SER A 442 -0.15 3.81 -0.81
C SER A 442 0.73 3.29 0.31
N ASP A 443 0.97 1.98 0.35
CA ASP A 443 1.55 1.30 1.50
C ASP A 443 0.82 1.63 2.81
N GLY A 444 -0.49 1.93 2.69
CA GLY A 444 -1.29 2.40 3.81
C GLY A 444 -1.29 1.39 4.96
N GLY A 445 -1.03 1.88 6.18
CA GLY A 445 -0.87 1.02 7.36
C GLY A 445 0.57 0.60 7.64
N ALA A 446 1.42 0.52 6.61
CA ALA A 446 2.84 0.31 6.73
C ALA A 446 3.61 1.63 6.82
N HIS A 447 4.82 1.56 7.36
CA HIS A 447 5.81 2.64 7.33
C HIS A 447 5.26 4.00 7.81
N THR A 448 4.27 4.00 8.71
CA THR A 448 3.53 5.21 9.12
C THR A 448 4.39 6.26 9.81
N LYS A 449 5.57 5.90 10.29
CA LYS A 449 6.59 6.84 10.78
C LYS A 449 7.43 7.47 9.66
N PHE A 450 7.37 6.95 8.43
CA PHE A 450 8.28 7.28 7.33
C PHE A 450 7.60 7.77 6.07
N LEU A 451 6.41 7.25 5.78
CA LEU A 451 5.66 7.50 4.55
C LEU A 451 4.28 8.10 4.81
N THR A 452 3.87 8.95 3.89
CA THR A 452 2.50 9.48 3.82
C THR A 452 1.89 9.28 2.42
N ALA A 453 2.26 8.19 1.75
CA ALA A 453 1.88 7.93 0.36
C ALA A 453 0.37 7.72 0.16
N GLY A 454 -0.39 7.41 1.21
CA GLY A 454 -1.86 7.37 1.19
C GLY A 454 -2.55 8.65 0.71
N ARG A 455 -1.79 9.76 0.56
CA ARG A 455 -2.26 11.02 -0.02
C ARG A 455 -2.41 10.98 -1.55
N TYR A 456 -1.97 9.91 -2.22
CA TYR A 456 -1.86 9.83 -3.69
C TYR A 456 -3.13 10.25 -4.46
N PRO A 457 -4.37 10.02 -4.00
CA PRO A 457 -5.54 10.44 -4.75
C PRO A 457 -5.66 11.95 -4.84
N THR A 458 -5.50 12.64 -3.71
CA THR A 458 -5.56 14.11 -3.65
C THR A 458 -4.39 14.74 -4.41
N GLU A 459 -3.16 14.23 -4.18
CA GLU A 459 -1.97 14.68 -4.90
C GLU A 459 -2.13 14.50 -6.41
N GLY A 460 -2.63 13.35 -6.86
CA GLY A 460 -2.86 13.08 -8.29
C GLY A 460 -3.85 14.05 -8.92
N LEU A 461 -4.99 14.33 -8.27
CA LEU A 461 -5.97 15.30 -8.73
C LEU A 461 -5.39 16.72 -8.85
N ILE A 462 -4.59 17.13 -7.86
CA ILE A 462 -3.92 18.43 -7.86
C ILE A 462 -2.86 18.47 -8.96
N ARG A 463 -1.91 17.57 -8.88
CA ARG A 463 -0.69 17.59 -9.69
C ARG A 463 -0.94 17.29 -11.17
N PHE A 464 -1.68 16.22 -11.46
CA PHE A 464 -1.81 15.74 -12.84
C PHE A 464 -2.99 16.37 -13.59
N VAL A 465 -4.07 16.71 -12.88
CA VAL A 465 -5.25 17.31 -13.50
C VAL A 465 -5.19 18.83 -13.42
N ARG A 466 -5.17 19.40 -12.20
CA ARG A 466 -5.31 20.84 -12.00
C ARG A 466 -4.06 21.64 -12.45
N GLU A 467 -2.86 21.20 -12.06
CA GLU A 467 -1.63 21.98 -12.27
C GLU A 467 -0.93 21.69 -13.59
N LYS A 468 -0.75 20.40 -13.92
CA LYS A 468 0.00 19.98 -15.11
C LYS A 468 -0.89 19.76 -16.33
N ASN A 469 -2.21 19.58 -16.14
CA ASN A 469 -3.16 19.24 -17.21
C ASN A 469 -2.67 18.05 -18.08
N TRP A 470 -2.10 17.04 -17.43
CA TRP A 470 -1.62 15.82 -18.09
C TRP A 470 -2.71 14.80 -18.29
N MET A 471 -3.75 14.87 -17.47
CA MET A 471 -4.89 13.95 -17.47
C MET A 471 -6.21 14.71 -17.34
N THR A 472 -7.27 14.11 -17.85
CA THR A 472 -8.65 14.58 -17.58
C THR A 472 -9.15 14.06 -16.23
N LEU A 473 -10.20 14.66 -15.71
CA LEU A 473 -10.89 14.14 -14.52
C LEU A 473 -11.42 12.73 -14.76
N GLU A 474 -11.91 12.46 -15.96
CA GLU A 474 -12.44 11.16 -16.36
C GLU A 474 -11.33 10.09 -16.34
N ASP A 475 -10.14 10.41 -16.85
CA ASP A 475 -9.01 9.49 -16.86
C ASP A 475 -8.50 9.16 -15.46
N ILE A 476 -8.34 10.18 -14.59
CA ILE A 476 -7.80 9.94 -13.25
C ILE A 476 -8.78 9.15 -12.37
N HIS A 477 -10.10 9.43 -12.46
CA HIS A 477 -11.10 8.64 -11.73
C HIS A 477 -11.18 7.21 -12.25
N TRP A 478 -11.03 6.99 -13.55
CA TRP A 478 -10.87 5.63 -14.07
C TRP A 478 -9.68 4.91 -13.44
N ARG A 479 -8.52 5.59 -13.32
CA ARG A 479 -7.29 4.99 -12.78
C ARG A 479 -7.34 4.71 -11.28
N MET A 480 -8.12 5.50 -10.53
CA MET A 480 -8.22 5.39 -9.07
C MET A 480 -9.48 4.67 -8.58
N SER A 481 -10.45 4.41 -9.46
CA SER A 481 -11.73 3.77 -9.09
C SER A 481 -12.14 2.68 -10.06
N GLY A 482 -12.39 2.99 -11.34
CA GLY A 482 -12.91 2.04 -12.31
C GLY A 482 -11.95 0.91 -12.66
N LEU A 483 -10.70 1.22 -12.99
CA LEU A 483 -9.69 0.21 -13.31
C LEU A 483 -9.31 -0.65 -12.09
N PRO A 484 -9.07 -0.10 -10.88
CA PRO A 484 -8.90 -0.92 -9.68
C PRO A 484 -10.08 -1.85 -9.41
N ALA A 485 -11.32 -1.37 -9.55
CA ALA A 485 -12.51 -2.21 -9.40
C ALA A 485 -12.54 -3.36 -10.41
N PHE A 486 -12.17 -3.08 -11.66
CA PHE A 486 -12.07 -4.11 -12.70
C PHE A 486 -11.01 -5.15 -12.35
N CYS A 487 -9.80 -4.73 -11.95
CA CYS A 487 -8.70 -5.63 -11.55
C CYS A 487 -9.10 -6.50 -10.35
N ALA A 488 -9.74 -5.91 -9.34
CA ALA A 488 -10.21 -6.63 -8.16
C ALA A 488 -11.46 -7.49 -8.39
N GLY A 489 -12.04 -7.44 -9.60
CA GLY A 489 -13.23 -8.21 -9.96
C GLY A 489 -14.53 -7.71 -9.32
N PHE A 490 -14.58 -6.47 -8.84
CA PHE A 490 -15.82 -5.87 -8.35
C PHE A 490 -16.83 -5.69 -9.48
N LYS A 491 -18.06 -6.17 -9.26
CA LYS A 491 -19.13 -6.05 -10.25
C LYS A 491 -19.96 -4.79 -10.07
N ASP A 492 -19.97 -4.21 -8.88
CA ASP A 492 -20.89 -3.15 -8.49
C ASP A 492 -20.22 -1.88 -7.92
N ARG A 493 -18.90 -1.83 -7.78
CA ARG A 493 -18.14 -0.70 -7.19
C ARG A 493 -17.22 -0.04 -8.21
N GLY A 494 -16.69 1.13 -7.84
CA GLY A 494 -15.77 1.91 -8.68
C GLY A 494 -16.45 2.74 -9.77
N PHE A 495 -17.79 2.70 -9.84
CA PHE A 495 -18.60 3.40 -10.84
C PHE A 495 -19.86 3.99 -10.21
N LEU A 496 -20.27 5.19 -10.66
CA LEU A 496 -21.57 5.76 -10.31
C LEU A 496 -22.62 5.28 -11.31
N ARG A 497 -23.42 4.30 -10.91
CA ARG A 497 -24.56 3.79 -11.69
C ARG A 497 -25.69 3.37 -10.78
N GLU A 498 -26.91 3.40 -11.27
CA GLU A 498 -28.07 2.92 -10.52
C GLU A 498 -27.91 1.45 -10.12
N GLY A 499 -28.23 1.12 -8.88
CA GLY A 499 -28.01 -0.18 -8.27
C GLY A 499 -26.64 -0.37 -7.59
N ALA A 500 -25.63 0.45 -7.88
CA ALA A 500 -24.31 0.38 -7.23
C ALA A 500 -24.38 0.84 -5.77
N PRO A 501 -23.53 0.31 -4.87
CA PRO A 501 -23.31 0.90 -3.57
C PRO A 501 -22.87 2.37 -3.70
N ALA A 502 -23.38 3.22 -2.82
CA ALA A 502 -23.07 4.63 -2.85
C ALA A 502 -21.76 4.92 -2.09
N ASP A 503 -20.64 4.52 -2.70
CA ASP A 503 -19.29 4.89 -2.32
C ASP A 503 -18.89 6.09 -3.17
N ILE A 504 -18.93 7.29 -2.59
CA ILE A 504 -18.91 8.55 -3.33
C ILE A 504 -17.98 9.56 -2.66
N VAL A 505 -17.23 10.30 -3.47
CA VAL A 505 -16.50 11.50 -3.05
C VAL A 505 -17.14 12.73 -3.68
N VAL A 506 -17.32 13.77 -2.86
CA VAL A 506 -17.78 15.09 -3.28
C VAL A 506 -16.71 16.10 -2.92
N TYR A 507 -16.15 16.79 -3.91
CA TYR A 507 -15.03 17.69 -3.70
C TYR A 507 -15.03 18.88 -4.68
N ASN A 508 -14.34 19.96 -4.27
CA ASN A 508 -14.04 21.08 -5.15
C ASN A 508 -12.59 20.97 -5.61
N LEU A 509 -12.37 20.78 -6.93
CA LEU A 509 -11.02 20.58 -7.48
C LEU A 509 -10.08 21.77 -7.21
N ASP A 510 -10.58 22.99 -7.27
CA ASP A 510 -9.78 24.21 -7.09
C ASP A 510 -9.37 24.41 -5.62
N GLN A 511 -10.15 23.84 -4.69
CA GLN A 511 -9.92 23.93 -3.23
C GLN A 511 -9.15 22.74 -2.68
N LEU A 512 -8.95 21.68 -3.46
CA LEU A 512 -8.18 20.53 -3.00
C LEU A 512 -6.76 20.94 -2.61
N LYS A 513 -6.35 20.48 -1.41
CA LYS A 513 -4.98 20.64 -0.89
C LYS A 513 -4.55 19.38 -0.16
N VAL A 514 -3.28 19.08 -0.28
CA VAL A 514 -2.56 18.18 0.64
C VAL A 514 -1.93 19.09 1.70
N LEU A 515 -2.28 18.86 2.97
CA LEU A 515 -1.76 19.65 4.06
C LEU A 515 -0.33 19.22 4.44
N PRO A 516 0.41 20.02 5.22
CA PRO A 516 1.72 19.62 5.74
C PRO A 516 1.65 18.30 6.53
N VAL A 517 2.77 17.61 6.60
CA VAL A 517 2.91 16.42 7.45
C VAL A 517 2.85 16.84 8.92
N GLU A 518 2.08 16.12 9.71
CA GLU A 518 1.95 16.28 11.16
C GLU A 518 2.41 15.00 11.86
N ILE A 519 2.99 15.14 13.05
CA ILE A 519 3.23 14.02 13.96
C ILE A 519 2.01 13.87 14.86
N ALA A 520 1.38 12.71 14.81
CA ALA A 520 0.23 12.37 15.66
C ALA A 520 0.62 11.27 16.65
N HIS A 521 0.32 11.48 17.93
CA HIS A 521 0.48 10.49 19.00
C HIS A 521 -0.86 9.81 19.24
N ASP A 522 -1.35 9.08 18.24
CA ASP A 522 -2.69 8.50 18.21
C ASP A 522 -2.69 6.97 18.00
N LEU A 523 -1.52 6.36 17.96
CA LEU A 523 -1.41 4.91 17.91
C LEU A 523 -1.53 4.28 19.30
N PRO A 524 -2.15 3.08 19.44
CA PRO A 524 -2.18 2.34 20.70
C PRO A 524 -0.77 2.12 21.27
N GLY A 525 -0.64 2.06 22.59
CA GLY A 525 0.65 1.85 23.27
C GLY A 525 1.55 3.08 23.31
N ASP A 526 0.96 4.28 23.23
CA ASP A 526 1.65 5.58 23.27
C ASP A 526 2.65 5.78 22.12
N GLU A 527 2.35 5.17 20.97
CA GLU A 527 3.17 5.30 19.77
C GLU A 527 2.69 6.45 18.87
N TRP A 528 3.57 6.90 18.00
CA TRP A 528 3.34 8.01 17.11
C TRP A 528 3.43 7.60 15.64
N ARG A 529 2.83 8.40 14.77
CA ARG A 529 2.93 8.28 13.31
C ARG A 529 2.94 9.64 12.64
N ARG A 530 3.30 9.66 11.37
CA ARG A 530 3.07 10.81 10.50
C ARG A 530 1.69 10.70 9.90
N VAL A 531 0.97 11.81 9.93
CA VAL A 531 -0.30 11.94 9.23
C VAL A 531 -0.23 13.11 8.26
N GLN A 532 -0.98 13.01 7.20
CA GLN A 532 -1.10 14.08 6.21
C GLN A 532 -2.54 14.13 5.78
N ARG A 533 -3.19 15.28 6.00
CA ARG A 533 -4.61 15.47 5.76
C ARG A 533 -4.87 16.14 4.43
N ALA A 534 -6.12 16.14 3.98
CA ALA A 534 -6.58 16.87 2.81
C ALA A 534 -7.61 17.94 3.18
N GLU A 535 -7.68 19.01 2.40
CA GLU A 535 -8.79 19.95 2.33
C GLU A 535 -9.44 19.88 0.95
N GLY A 536 -10.71 20.32 0.87
CA GLY A 536 -11.46 20.42 -0.39
C GLY A 536 -12.43 19.28 -0.65
N TYR A 537 -12.43 18.21 0.17
CA TYR A 537 -13.51 17.23 0.20
C TYR A 537 -14.64 17.75 1.07
N SER A 538 -15.82 17.98 0.48
CA SER A 538 -16.99 18.35 1.29
C SER A 538 -17.63 17.12 1.95
N HIS A 539 -17.73 16.00 1.23
CA HIS A 539 -18.28 14.75 1.76
C HIS A 539 -17.57 13.54 1.16
N ILE A 540 -17.43 12.51 2.00
CA ILE A 540 -17.08 11.15 1.57
C ILE A 540 -18.18 10.23 2.09
N LEU A 541 -18.71 9.39 1.22
CA LEU A 541 -19.76 8.43 1.54
C LEU A 541 -19.23 7.01 1.30
N VAL A 542 -19.55 6.11 2.24
CA VAL A 542 -19.28 4.67 2.11
C VAL A 542 -20.60 3.95 2.32
N ASN A 543 -20.97 3.07 1.39
CA ASN A 543 -22.24 2.35 1.42
C ASN A 543 -23.44 3.27 1.73
N GLY A 544 -23.46 4.48 1.17
CA GLY A 544 -24.53 5.47 1.27
C GLY A 544 -24.61 6.26 2.56
N GLN A 545 -23.68 6.09 3.48
CA GLN A 545 -23.57 6.89 4.70
C GLN A 545 -22.38 7.85 4.61
N VAL A 546 -22.56 9.06 5.08
CA VAL A 546 -21.49 10.07 5.14
C VAL A 546 -20.51 9.68 6.24
N THR A 547 -19.29 9.40 5.88
CA THR A 547 -18.17 9.10 6.81
C THR A 547 -17.29 10.31 7.07
N TRP A 548 -17.24 11.26 6.13
CA TRP A 548 -16.52 12.51 6.22
C TRP A 548 -17.41 13.68 5.81
N GLU A 549 -17.40 14.75 6.59
CA GLU A 549 -18.13 15.99 6.30
C GLU A 549 -17.28 17.20 6.66
N GLY A 550 -16.96 18.00 5.64
CA GLY A 550 -16.17 19.21 5.78
C GLY A 550 -14.70 18.92 6.10
N ASP A 551 -14.38 18.82 7.39
CA ASP A 551 -13.02 18.68 7.90
C ASP A 551 -12.82 17.52 8.89
N LYS A 552 -13.84 16.67 9.09
CA LYS A 552 -13.84 15.63 10.13
C LYS A 552 -14.62 14.39 9.75
N PHE A 553 -14.28 13.29 10.38
CA PHE A 553 -15.07 12.07 10.36
C PHE A 553 -16.34 12.23 11.18
N THR A 554 -17.44 11.66 10.69
CA THR A 554 -18.76 11.76 11.31
C THR A 554 -18.96 10.77 12.47
N GLY A 555 -18.08 9.80 12.62
CA GLY A 555 -18.24 8.67 13.53
C GLY A 555 -19.01 7.47 12.90
N ALA A 556 -19.56 7.61 11.70
CA ALA A 556 -20.24 6.51 11.02
C ALA A 556 -19.24 5.46 10.51
N THR A 557 -19.54 4.19 10.73
CA THR A 557 -18.69 3.05 10.32
C THR A 557 -19.46 2.07 9.42
N PRO A 558 -19.94 2.51 8.24
CA PRO A 558 -20.77 1.70 7.34
C PRO A 558 -19.97 0.75 6.45
N GLY A 559 -18.63 0.74 6.57
CA GLY A 559 -17.74 -0.13 5.81
C GLY A 559 -18.07 -1.62 6.03
N LYS A 560 -17.71 -2.43 5.06
CA LYS A 560 -17.95 -3.87 5.05
C LYS A 560 -16.70 -4.62 4.68
N VAL A 561 -16.58 -5.85 5.17
CA VAL A 561 -15.68 -6.84 4.56
C VAL A 561 -16.34 -7.30 3.27
N LEU A 562 -15.71 -6.97 2.14
CA LEU A 562 -16.18 -7.35 0.81
C LEU A 562 -15.73 -8.78 0.55
N ARG A 563 -16.69 -9.67 0.30
CA ARG A 563 -16.39 -11.07 0.05
C ARG A 563 -16.36 -11.32 -1.45
N HIS A 564 -15.18 -11.67 -1.96
CA HIS A 564 -15.02 -11.98 -3.38
C HIS A 564 -15.77 -13.28 -3.72
N GLY A 565 -16.39 -13.34 -4.90
CA GLY A 565 -17.12 -14.54 -5.32
C GLY A 565 -18.45 -14.81 -4.62
N VAL A 566 -18.71 -14.21 -3.48
CA VAL A 566 -19.99 -14.29 -2.79
C VAL A 566 -20.90 -13.16 -3.31
N SER A 567 -22.09 -13.51 -3.81
CA SER A 567 -23.07 -12.51 -4.23
C SER A 567 -23.44 -11.64 -3.02
N ALA A 568 -23.22 -10.33 -3.15
CA ALA A 568 -23.57 -9.36 -2.12
C ALA A 568 -25.08 -9.21 -1.97
#